data_154c5ab2992b216c341e0588b29df5d3
#
_entry.id   154c5ab2992b216c341e0588b29df5d3
#
_cell.length_a   1.000
_cell.length_b   1.000
_cell.length_c   1.000
_cell.angle_alpha   90.00
_cell.angle_beta   90.00
_cell.angle_gamma   90.00
#
_symmetry.space_group_name_H-M   'P 1'
#
loop_
_entity.id
_entity.type
_entity.pdbx_description
1 polymer ?
#
loop_
_entity_poly.entity_id
_entity_poly.type
_entity_poly.pdbx_seq_one_letter_code
_entity_poly.pdbx_strand_id
1 'polypeptide(L)'
;RLQSLGVLEVDVSPCGTADPGGDGYFRKTDTAGQRAGFERAASAADQALEVLDRYSPEEKSMFAALEGKLLIDRDQGQRTAEKRRKLLRTAKEICELDRAHPEKLAEAVRIRNNIEGLTPWLPLGTPLRNTETKRAVMFPGTMPGGTTLESVYGLLEEKAPEAAGADVQIVSAEQSMVYLAVTCLKEDAGKVEDALRSAGFARPSQMWERTPSEEKKALEDQAAACAVQTEEIEEKIRALAKERLELKIVADYYRVRADKYAVLGELPQSKRTFVISGYIPKCESPYVEKDLTEKYDCTVDIEELGDEEEAPVILKNNPFSMNMEGVVESYGLPHKGEIDPTTIMSFFYVFFFGMMLSDAAYGAIVAAVCGVLVHRFPRMSSGMKKSLKLFFYCGLSTLVWGILFGGYFGNIVDIVSEKFFGTAVTVPALWFIPLNDPMKLLVFSLLFGVI
;
A
#
# COMPACT_ATOMS: atom_id res chain seq x y z
N ARG A 1 -4.48 -15.88 27.07
CA ARG A 1 -3.72 -15.31 28.19
C ARG A 1 -2.23 -15.32 27.88
N LEU A 2 -1.63 -16.46 27.49
CA LEU A 2 -0.21 -16.57 27.14
C LEU A 2 0.20 -15.53 26.07
N GLN A 3 -0.57 -15.41 24.99
CA GLN A 3 -0.35 -14.37 23.96
C GLN A 3 -0.34 -12.95 24.54
N SER A 4 -1.16 -12.66 25.55
CA SER A 4 -1.21 -11.36 26.19
C SER A 4 -0.06 -11.09 27.18
N LEU A 5 0.59 -12.12 27.67
CA LEU A 5 1.78 -12.03 28.51
C LEU A 5 3.04 -11.79 27.66
N GLY A 6 3.11 -12.37 26.45
CA GLY A 6 4.22 -12.17 25.52
C GLY A 6 5.56 -12.72 26.00
N VAL A 7 5.54 -13.72 26.89
CA VAL A 7 6.75 -14.26 27.55
C VAL A 7 7.08 -15.68 27.13
N LEU A 8 6.18 -16.35 26.40
CA LEU A 8 6.35 -17.72 25.93
C LEU A 8 6.60 -17.72 24.43
N GLU A 9 7.68 -18.29 23.99
CA GLU A 9 7.93 -18.67 22.60
C GLU A 9 7.44 -20.10 22.41
N VAL A 10 6.40 -20.25 21.58
CA VAL A 10 5.79 -21.58 21.35
C VAL A 10 6.70 -22.38 20.43
N ASP A 11 7.13 -23.55 20.92
CA ASP A 11 7.84 -24.51 20.09
C ASP A 11 6.84 -25.28 19.22
N VAL A 12 6.97 -25.10 17.91
CA VAL A 12 6.15 -25.76 16.89
C VAL A 12 6.80 -27.08 16.44
N SER A 13 8.03 -27.33 16.87
CA SER A 13 8.72 -28.59 16.60
C SER A 13 7.90 -29.76 17.16
N PRO A 14 7.82 -30.88 16.49
CA PRO A 14 7.12 -32.04 17.04
C PRO A 14 7.80 -32.42 18.36
N CYS A 15 7.19 -31.98 19.46
CA CYS A 15 7.56 -32.40 20.79
C CYS A 15 7.76 -33.91 20.73
N GLY A 16 8.95 -34.40 21.11
CA GLY A 16 9.44 -35.78 21.17
C GLY A 16 8.47 -36.98 21.21
N THR A 17 7.34 -36.85 20.58
CA THR A 17 6.31 -37.87 20.36
C THR A 17 6.62 -38.75 19.16
N ALA A 18 7.87 -38.98 18.93
CA ALA A 18 8.30 -40.17 18.29
C ALA A 18 8.27 -41.30 19.35
N ASP A 19 7.08 -41.60 19.82
CA ASP A 19 6.81 -42.98 20.23
C ASP A 19 6.73 -43.79 18.93
N PRO A 20 7.76 -44.60 18.59
CA PRO A 20 7.72 -45.40 17.37
C PRO A 20 6.69 -46.51 17.40
N GLY A 21 5.78 -46.52 18.38
CA GLY A 21 4.75 -47.52 18.62
C GLY A 21 3.46 -47.01 19.23
N GLY A 22 3.29 -45.68 19.41
CA GLY A 22 2.12 -45.13 20.09
C GLY A 22 0.93 -44.93 19.16
N ASP A 23 -0.18 -45.54 19.43
CA ASP A 23 -1.51 -45.17 18.94
C ASP A 23 -1.67 -43.65 19.08
N GLY A 24 -1.75 -42.91 17.96
CA GLY A 24 -1.72 -41.48 17.91
C GLY A 24 -2.85 -40.78 18.68
N TYR A 25 -2.68 -40.69 19.99
CA TYR A 25 -3.61 -39.98 20.89
C TYR A 25 -3.68 -38.49 20.60
N PHE A 26 -2.57 -37.91 20.19
CA PHE A 26 -2.47 -36.48 19.82
C PHE A 26 -2.41 -36.31 18.31
N ARG A 27 -3.27 -35.45 17.80
CA ARG A 27 -3.32 -35.09 16.38
C ARG A 27 -3.35 -33.58 16.22
N LYS A 28 -2.74 -33.05 15.17
CA LYS A 28 -2.91 -31.67 14.81
C LYS A 28 -4.35 -31.44 14.33
N THR A 29 -4.98 -30.36 14.76
CA THR A 29 -6.34 -30.02 14.34
C THR A 29 -6.28 -29.16 13.07
N ASP A 30 -7.09 -29.50 12.09
CA ASP A 30 -7.23 -28.66 10.90
C ASP A 30 -7.96 -27.35 11.26
N THR A 31 -7.20 -26.27 11.33
CA THR A 31 -7.69 -24.91 11.57
C THR A 31 -7.63 -24.04 10.30
N ALA A 32 -7.23 -24.62 9.15
CA ALA A 32 -7.01 -23.87 7.91
C ALA A 32 -8.26 -23.12 7.46
N GLY A 33 -9.44 -23.73 7.58
CA GLY A 33 -10.71 -23.10 7.22
C GLY A 33 -11.04 -21.86 8.05
N GLN A 34 -10.87 -21.96 9.39
CA GLN A 34 -11.08 -20.82 10.30
C GLN A 34 -10.05 -19.73 10.08
N ARG A 35 -8.78 -20.09 9.97
CA ARG A 35 -7.68 -19.18 9.67
C ARG A 35 -7.94 -18.41 8.38
N ALA A 36 -8.21 -19.10 7.27
CA ALA A 36 -8.55 -18.47 5.99
C ALA A 36 -9.79 -17.57 6.07
N GLY A 37 -10.76 -17.89 6.93
CA GLY A 37 -11.92 -17.03 7.20
C GLY A 37 -11.53 -15.70 7.84
N PHE A 38 -10.63 -15.71 8.81
CA PHE A 38 -10.12 -14.50 9.47
C PHE A 38 -9.18 -13.69 8.56
N GLU A 39 -8.32 -14.35 7.81
CA GLU A 39 -7.44 -13.69 6.82
C GLU A 39 -8.26 -12.96 5.75
N ARG A 40 -9.32 -13.59 5.22
CA ARG A 40 -10.25 -12.93 4.28
C ARG A 40 -10.96 -11.73 4.89
N ALA A 41 -11.34 -11.82 6.17
CA ALA A 41 -11.98 -10.69 6.85
C ALA A 41 -11.01 -9.53 7.09
N ALA A 42 -9.76 -9.82 7.45
CA ALA A 42 -8.70 -8.82 7.57
C ALA A 42 -8.41 -8.17 6.22
N SER A 43 -8.23 -8.98 5.15
CA SER A 43 -7.99 -8.49 3.79
C SER A 43 -9.12 -7.60 3.27
N ALA A 44 -10.38 -7.92 3.56
CA ALA A 44 -11.52 -7.09 3.18
C ALA A 44 -11.50 -5.72 3.88
N ALA A 45 -11.08 -5.67 5.14
CA ALA A 45 -10.93 -4.40 5.86
C ALA A 45 -9.73 -3.60 5.32
N ASP A 46 -8.62 -4.27 4.97
CA ASP A 46 -7.45 -3.62 4.37
C ASP A 46 -7.77 -3.02 3.00
N GLN A 47 -8.47 -3.76 2.13
CA GLN A 47 -8.92 -3.27 0.83
C GLN A 47 -9.80 -2.02 0.98
N ALA A 48 -10.73 -2.02 1.96
CA ALA A 48 -11.55 -0.85 2.24
C ALA A 48 -10.71 0.35 2.72
N LEU A 49 -9.66 0.11 3.52
CA LEU A 49 -8.74 1.16 3.95
C LEU A 49 -7.92 1.73 2.79
N GLU A 50 -7.48 0.91 1.84
CA GLU A 50 -6.80 1.36 0.62
C GLU A 50 -7.72 2.23 -0.24
N VAL A 51 -8.99 1.86 -0.37
CA VAL A 51 -10.00 2.68 -1.06
C VAL A 51 -10.16 4.02 -0.35
N LEU A 52 -10.32 4.02 0.98
CA LEU A 52 -10.43 5.25 1.76
C LEU A 52 -9.20 6.14 1.63
N ASP A 53 -7.99 5.57 1.54
CA ASP A 53 -6.75 6.33 1.34
C ASP A 53 -6.68 6.99 -0.05
N ARG A 54 -7.35 6.40 -1.06
CA ARG A 54 -7.45 6.97 -2.41
C ARG A 54 -8.39 8.16 -2.49
N TYR A 55 -9.59 8.07 -1.87
CA TYR A 55 -10.62 9.11 -1.97
C TYR A 55 -10.55 10.16 -0.84
N SER A 56 -9.94 9.82 0.27
CA SER A 56 -9.78 10.68 1.44
C SER A 56 -8.43 10.39 2.11
N PRO A 57 -7.30 10.80 1.50
CA PRO A 57 -5.98 10.53 2.06
C PRO A 57 -5.85 11.14 3.47
N GLU A 58 -5.24 10.37 4.40
CA GLU A 58 -4.84 10.94 5.68
C GLU A 58 -3.64 11.86 5.48
N GLU A 59 -3.66 13.04 6.07
CA GLU A 59 -2.48 13.90 6.16
C GLU A 59 -1.43 13.18 7.02
N LYS A 60 -0.52 12.47 6.37
CA LYS A 60 0.60 11.84 7.07
C LYS A 60 1.63 12.93 7.38
N SER A 61 1.89 13.14 8.65
CA SER A 61 3.04 13.94 9.08
C SER A 61 4.32 13.41 8.42
N MET A 62 5.22 14.31 8.02
CA MET A 62 6.55 13.92 7.51
C MET A 62 7.31 13.00 8.49
N PHE A 63 6.93 13.02 9.75
CA PHE A 63 7.48 12.20 10.83
C PHE A 63 6.56 11.05 11.27
N ALA A 64 5.56 10.69 10.49
CA ALA A 64 4.59 9.62 10.83
C ALA A 64 5.28 8.29 11.20
N ALA A 65 6.41 7.95 10.55
CA ALA A 65 7.20 6.77 10.89
C ALA A 65 7.82 6.83 12.31
N LEU A 66 8.02 8.03 12.85
CA LEU A 66 8.58 8.26 14.20
C LEU A 66 7.50 8.40 15.27
N GLU A 67 6.26 8.70 14.90
CA GLU A 67 5.15 8.88 15.86
C GLU A 67 4.77 7.57 16.55
N GLY A 68 5.10 6.43 15.92
CA GLY A 68 4.81 5.10 16.44
C GLY A 68 3.36 4.67 16.24
N LYS A 69 2.99 3.53 16.84
CA LYS A 69 1.63 2.99 16.73
C LYS A 69 0.65 3.80 17.58
N LEU A 70 -0.57 3.96 17.06
CA LEU A 70 -1.68 4.56 17.81
C LEU A 70 -1.99 3.72 19.04
N LEU A 71 -2.05 4.38 20.21
CA LEU A 71 -2.50 3.75 21.44
C LEU A 71 -4.03 3.76 21.45
N ILE A 72 -4.60 2.58 21.56
CA ILE A 72 -6.05 2.38 21.65
C ILE A 72 -6.36 1.92 23.06
N ASP A 73 -7.33 2.55 23.70
CA ASP A 73 -7.82 2.09 24.98
C ASP A 73 -8.43 0.70 24.85
N ARG A 74 -8.22 -0.13 25.87
CA ARG A 74 -8.73 -1.51 25.89
C ARG A 74 -10.23 -1.58 25.71
N ASP A 75 -10.96 -0.66 26.36
CA ASP A 75 -12.42 -0.61 26.28
C ASP A 75 -12.88 -0.20 24.87
N GLN A 76 -12.17 0.72 24.23
CA GLN A 76 -12.43 1.10 22.83
C GLN A 76 -12.20 -0.08 21.90
N GLY A 77 -11.07 -0.80 22.06
CA GLY A 77 -10.78 -1.99 21.30
C GLY A 77 -11.85 -3.07 21.43
N GLN A 78 -12.33 -3.30 22.66
CA GLN A 78 -13.39 -4.29 22.93
C GLN A 78 -14.73 -3.89 22.32
N ARG A 79 -15.16 -2.64 22.48
CA ARG A 79 -16.39 -2.12 21.86
C ARG A 79 -16.35 -2.20 20.34
N THR A 80 -15.21 -1.91 19.73
CA THR A 80 -15.02 -2.02 18.29
C THR A 80 -15.08 -3.48 17.84
N ALA A 81 -14.46 -4.39 18.61
CA ALA A 81 -14.53 -5.82 18.32
C ALA A 81 -15.96 -6.38 18.42
N GLU A 82 -16.82 -5.84 19.28
CA GLU A 82 -18.24 -6.18 19.34
C GLU A 82 -18.98 -5.76 18.06
N LYS A 83 -18.66 -4.60 17.53
CA LYS A 83 -19.25 -4.07 16.28
C LYS A 83 -18.64 -4.66 15.00
N ARG A 84 -17.70 -5.58 15.08
CA ARG A 84 -16.92 -6.13 13.95
C ARG A 84 -17.75 -6.58 12.75
N ARG A 85 -18.93 -7.16 12.97
CA ARG A 85 -19.82 -7.61 11.88
C ARG A 85 -20.40 -6.44 11.09
N LYS A 86 -20.72 -5.33 11.78
CA LYS A 86 -21.19 -4.11 11.13
C LYS A 86 -20.05 -3.51 10.31
N LEU A 87 -18.87 -3.36 10.90
CA LEU A 87 -17.69 -2.78 10.25
C LEU A 87 -17.23 -3.57 9.03
N LEU A 88 -17.35 -4.91 9.05
CA LEU A 88 -17.11 -5.70 7.85
C LEU A 88 -18.14 -5.48 6.74
N ARG A 89 -19.39 -5.16 7.08
CA ARG A 89 -20.39 -4.77 6.07
C ARG A 89 -20.04 -3.42 5.48
N THR A 90 -19.67 -2.44 6.31
CA THR A 90 -19.14 -1.14 5.84
C THR A 90 -17.91 -1.32 4.95
N ALA A 91 -16.97 -2.20 5.31
CA ALA A 91 -15.81 -2.49 4.46
C ALA A 91 -16.22 -3.03 3.08
N LYS A 92 -17.18 -3.95 3.03
CA LYS A 92 -17.70 -4.46 1.76
C LYS A 92 -18.41 -3.37 0.95
N GLU A 93 -19.22 -2.56 1.61
CA GLU A 93 -19.92 -1.42 0.99
C GLU A 93 -18.93 -0.45 0.34
N ILE A 94 -17.82 -0.12 1.02
CA ILE A 94 -16.76 0.72 0.46
C ILE A 94 -16.16 0.09 -0.80
N CYS A 95 -15.86 -1.21 -0.78
CA CYS A 95 -15.31 -1.92 -1.93
C CYS A 95 -16.32 -2.03 -3.09
N GLU A 96 -17.61 -2.17 -2.79
CA GLU A 96 -18.68 -2.19 -3.79
C GLU A 96 -18.84 -0.81 -4.46
N LEU A 97 -18.79 0.27 -3.68
CA LEU A 97 -18.80 1.64 -4.19
C LEU A 97 -17.58 1.92 -5.08
N ASP A 98 -16.39 1.46 -4.69
CA ASP A 98 -15.17 1.60 -5.49
C ASP A 98 -15.25 0.85 -6.84
N ARG A 99 -15.96 -0.28 -6.89
CA ARG A 99 -16.22 -1.00 -8.14
C ARG A 99 -17.26 -0.30 -9.02
N ALA A 100 -18.29 0.26 -8.41
CA ALA A 100 -19.35 0.96 -9.14
C ALA A 100 -18.84 2.26 -9.77
N HIS A 101 -17.85 2.93 -9.18
CA HIS A 101 -17.30 4.18 -9.68
C HIS A 101 -16.73 4.09 -11.11
N PRO A 102 -15.78 3.19 -11.46
CA PRO A 102 -15.26 3.06 -12.81
C PRO A 102 -16.31 2.57 -13.81
N GLU A 103 -17.32 1.79 -13.36
CA GLU A 103 -18.42 1.36 -14.21
C GLU A 103 -19.24 2.58 -14.66
N LYS A 104 -19.53 3.51 -13.76
CA LYS A 104 -20.25 4.76 -14.06
C LYS A 104 -19.43 5.69 -14.94
N LEU A 105 -18.12 5.78 -14.72
CA LEU A 105 -17.22 6.53 -15.60
C LEU A 105 -17.21 5.95 -17.04
N ALA A 106 -17.15 4.64 -17.16
CA ALA A 106 -17.18 3.97 -18.47
C ALA A 106 -18.51 4.20 -19.19
N GLU A 107 -19.64 4.19 -18.44
CA GLU A 107 -20.96 4.52 -18.95
C GLU A 107 -21.01 5.96 -19.47
N ALA A 108 -20.48 6.92 -18.71
CA ALA A 108 -20.41 8.32 -19.11
C ALA A 108 -19.56 8.53 -20.39
N VAL A 109 -18.44 7.84 -20.52
CA VAL A 109 -17.59 7.86 -21.73
C VAL A 109 -18.37 7.30 -22.93
N ARG A 110 -19.09 6.18 -22.74
CA ARG A 110 -19.90 5.59 -23.82
C ARG A 110 -21.00 6.55 -24.28
N ILE A 111 -21.67 7.22 -23.33
CA ILE A 111 -22.70 8.22 -23.65
C ILE A 111 -22.08 9.39 -24.42
N ARG A 112 -20.91 9.88 -24.00
CA ARG A 112 -20.19 10.96 -24.72
C ARG A 112 -19.85 10.56 -26.15
N ASN A 113 -19.32 9.37 -26.36
CA ASN A 113 -19.01 8.85 -27.70
C ASN A 113 -20.28 8.76 -28.57
N ASN A 114 -21.43 8.40 -27.98
CA ASN A 114 -22.72 8.38 -28.68
C ASN A 114 -23.16 9.80 -29.07
N ILE A 115 -22.98 10.79 -28.19
CA ILE A 115 -23.26 12.22 -28.49
C ILE A 115 -22.36 12.72 -29.61
N GLU A 116 -21.07 12.40 -29.60
CA GLU A 116 -20.12 12.77 -30.64
C GLU A 116 -20.52 12.14 -31.97
N GLY A 117 -20.91 10.87 -32.00
CA GLY A 117 -21.40 10.18 -33.20
C GLY A 117 -22.72 10.74 -33.76
N LEU A 118 -23.55 11.36 -32.90
CA LEU A 118 -24.78 12.02 -33.31
C LEU A 118 -24.58 13.44 -33.84
N THR A 119 -23.47 14.08 -33.49
CA THR A 119 -23.22 15.50 -33.81
C THR A 119 -23.31 15.80 -35.30
N PRO A 120 -22.75 14.99 -36.23
CA PRO A 120 -22.86 15.23 -37.67
C PRO A 120 -24.29 15.12 -38.22
N TRP A 121 -25.16 14.42 -37.49
CA TRP A 121 -26.55 14.16 -37.91
C TRP A 121 -27.55 15.18 -37.37
N LEU A 122 -27.14 16.15 -36.55
CA LEU A 122 -28.06 17.11 -35.96
C LEU A 122 -28.91 17.91 -36.91
N PRO A 123 -28.44 18.23 -38.16
CA PRO A 123 -29.27 18.95 -39.12
C PRO A 123 -30.41 18.11 -39.68
N LEU A 124 -30.38 16.75 -39.46
CA LEU A 124 -31.42 15.85 -39.94
C LEU A 124 -32.67 15.95 -39.05
N GLY A 125 -33.77 16.39 -39.62
CA GLY A 125 -35.03 16.53 -38.86
C GLY A 125 -35.85 15.25 -38.72
N THR A 126 -35.30 14.09 -39.14
CA THR A 126 -35.94 12.76 -39.10
C THR A 126 -35.11 11.78 -38.30
N PRO A 127 -35.74 10.70 -37.74
CA PRO A 127 -34.97 9.70 -36.99
C PRO A 127 -33.89 9.03 -37.84
N LEU A 128 -32.76 8.64 -37.16
CA LEU A 128 -31.64 7.91 -37.77
C LEU A 128 -31.93 6.42 -37.95
N ARG A 129 -33.14 6.10 -38.35
CA ARG A 129 -33.53 4.76 -38.74
C ARG A 129 -34.17 4.82 -40.14
N ASN A 130 -34.37 3.69 -40.76
CA ASN A 130 -35.13 3.64 -41.99
C ASN A 130 -36.54 4.18 -41.71
N THR A 131 -36.84 5.33 -42.26
CA THR A 131 -38.20 5.90 -42.16
C THR A 131 -38.97 5.56 -43.43
N GLU A 132 -40.04 4.82 -43.25
CA GLU A 132 -40.85 4.31 -44.37
C GLU A 132 -42.19 5.00 -44.41
N THR A 133 -42.59 5.36 -45.62
CA THR A 133 -43.95 5.73 -45.94
C THR A 133 -44.61 4.61 -46.76
N LYS A 134 -45.83 4.83 -47.27
CA LYS A 134 -46.50 3.80 -48.08
C LYS A 134 -45.71 3.43 -49.34
N ARG A 135 -45.00 4.37 -49.96
CA ARG A 135 -44.31 4.17 -51.25
C ARG A 135 -42.82 4.54 -51.23
N ALA A 136 -42.35 5.36 -50.30
CA ALA A 136 -40.98 5.78 -50.23
C ALA A 136 -40.31 5.31 -48.92
N VAL A 137 -39.00 5.11 -48.99
CA VAL A 137 -38.13 4.82 -47.83
C VAL A 137 -36.97 5.84 -47.80
N MET A 138 -36.66 6.30 -46.62
CA MET A 138 -35.47 7.13 -46.35
C MET A 138 -34.51 6.31 -45.51
N PHE A 139 -33.26 6.27 -45.87
CA PHE A 139 -32.19 5.67 -45.08
C PHE A 139 -30.97 6.57 -44.99
N PRO A 140 -30.42 6.76 -43.79
CA PRO A 140 -29.21 7.50 -43.58
C PRO A 140 -27.97 6.68 -43.88
N GLY A 141 -26.88 7.32 -44.27
CA GLY A 141 -25.61 6.66 -44.49
C GLY A 141 -24.43 7.64 -44.58
N THR A 142 -23.24 7.08 -44.62
CA THR A 142 -22.00 7.80 -44.75
C THR A 142 -21.26 7.42 -46.01
N MET A 143 -20.55 8.36 -46.63
CA MET A 143 -19.67 8.14 -47.78
C MET A 143 -18.28 8.73 -47.50
N PRO A 144 -17.25 8.30 -48.24
CA PRO A 144 -15.91 8.84 -48.13
C PRO A 144 -15.86 10.35 -48.32
N GLY A 145 -14.91 11.04 -47.63
CA GLY A 145 -14.70 12.47 -47.76
C GLY A 145 -14.44 12.91 -49.18
N GLY A 146 -14.94 14.10 -49.54
CA GLY A 146 -14.84 14.63 -50.89
C GLY A 146 -15.99 14.23 -51.85
N THR A 147 -16.95 13.40 -51.40
CA THR A 147 -18.13 13.05 -52.15
C THR A 147 -19.04 14.29 -52.31
N THR A 148 -19.37 14.66 -53.54
CA THR A 148 -20.29 15.74 -53.86
C THR A 148 -21.66 15.19 -54.30
N LEU A 149 -22.72 16.03 -54.21
CA LEU A 149 -24.05 15.66 -54.70
C LEU A 149 -24.02 15.24 -56.17
N GLU A 150 -23.25 15.95 -56.99
CA GLU A 150 -23.10 15.61 -58.41
C GLU A 150 -22.50 14.25 -58.64
N SER A 151 -21.46 13.88 -57.83
CA SER A 151 -20.85 12.55 -57.92
C SER A 151 -21.79 11.42 -57.49
N VAL A 152 -22.68 11.68 -56.53
CA VAL A 152 -23.66 10.68 -56.06
C VAL A 152 -24.77 10.51 -57.12
N TYR A 153 -25.27 11.61 -57.68
CA TYR A 153 -26.28 11.50 -58.74
C TYR A 153 -25.71 10.84 -60.00
N GLY A 154 -24.48 11.22 -60.42
CA GLY A 154 -23.81 10.57 -61.54
C GLY A 154 -23.62 9.04 -61.34
N LEU A 155 -23.29 8.63 -60.13
CA LEU A 155 -23.21 7.20 -59.77
C LEU A 155 -24.58 6.49 -59.85
N LEU A 156 -25.66 7.17 -59.42
CA LEU A 156 -27.00 6.60 -59.46
C LEU A 156 -27.51 6.50 -60.91
N GLU A 157 -27.22 7.50 -61.77
CA GLU A 157 -27.54 7.45 -63.21
C GLU A 157 -26.79 6.33 -63.93
N GLU A 158 -25.54 6.07 -63.56
CA GLU A 158 -24.74 5.01 -64.19
C GLU A 158 -25.18 3.61 -63.76
N LYS A 159 -25.42 3.40 -62.44
CA LYS A 159 -25.61 2.06 -61.83
C LYS A 159 -27.07 1.69 -61.54
N ALA A 160 -27.94 2.67 -61.43
CA ALA A 160 -29.37 2.47 -61.13
C ALA A 160 -30.26 3.42 -61.96
N PRO A 161 -30.19 3.40 -63.30
CA PRO A 161 -30.92 4.33 -64.18
C PRO A 161 -32.44 4.20 -64.02
N GLU A 162 -32.93 3.10 -63.54
CA GLU A 162 -34.37 2.83 -63.31
C GLU A 162 -34.89 3.56 -62.05
N ALA A 163 -34.01 3.97 -61.13
CA ALA A 163 -34.38 4.63 -59.89
C ALA A 163 -34.47 6.15 -60.04
N ALA A 164 -35.19 6.64 -61.04
CA ALA A 164 -35.31 8.07 -61.37
C ALA A 164 -35.94 8.97 -60.27
N GLY A 165 -36.41 8.36 -59.17
CA GLY A 165 -37.02 9.09 -58.03
C GLY A 165 -36.18 9.11 -56.78
N ALA A 166 -34.88 8.88 -56.86
CA ALA A 166 -33.99 8.96 -55.69
C ALA A 166 -33.60 10.42 -55.44
N ASP A 167 -33.82 10.91 -54.20
CA ASP A 167 -33.37 12.18 -53.68
C ASP A 167 -32.30 12.01 -52.64
N VAL A 168 -31.19 12.77 -52.72
CA VAL A 168 -30.05 12.66 -51.84
C VAL A 168 -29.81 14.03 -51.19
N GLN A 169 -29.86 14.04 -49.86
CA GLN A 169 -29.58 15.24 -49.07
C GLN A 169 -28.25 15.02 -48.33
N ILE A 170 -27.29 15.91 -48.52
CA ILE A 170 -26.11 15.96 -47.66
C ILE A 170 -26.51 16.61 -46.34
N VAL A 171 -26.40 15.87 -45.23
CA VAL A 171 -26.72 16.34 -43.88
C VAL A 171 -25.56 17.14 -43.33
N SER A 172 -24.35 16.63 -43.42
CA SER A 172 -23.11 17.31 -43.06
C SER A 172 -21.92 16.71 -43.83
N ALA A 173 -20.84 17.46 -43.94
CA ALA A 173 -19.60 17.04 -44.57
C ALA A 173 -18.42 17.34 -43.69
N GLU A 174 -17.65 16.34 -43.39
CA GLU A 174 -16.36 16.42 -42.69
C GLU A 174 -15.22 16.04 -43.64
N GLN A 175 -13.97 16.34 -43.28
CA GLN A 175 -12.82 16.03 -44.15
C GLN A 175 -12.71 14.57 -44.54
N SER A 176 -13.08 13.64 -43.62
CA SER A 176 -12.97 12.20 -43.80
C SER A 176 -14.24 11.52 -44.29
N MET A 177 -15.41 12.08 -43.98
CA MET A 177 -16.71 11.46 -44.26
C MET A 177 -17.77 12.48 -44.59
N VAL A 178 -18.70 12.08 -45.48
CA VAL A 178 -19.89 12.85 -45.81
C VAL A 178 -21.11 12.06 -45.31
N TYR A 179 -21.97 12.76 -44.59
CA TYR A 179 -23.18 12.20 -43.99
C TYR A 179 -24.36 12.59 -44.88
N LEU A 180 -25.14 11.60 -45.33
CA LEU A 180 -26.23 11.83 -46.28
C LEU A 180 -27.48 11.03 -45.90
N ALA A 181 -28.61 11.55 -46.27
CA ALA A 181 -29.90 10.88 -46.19
C ALA A 181 -30.42 10.64 -47.65
N VAL A 182 -30.73 9.38 -47.93
CA VAL A 182 -31.20 8.97 -49.24
C VAL A 182 -32.68 8.59 -49.17
N THR A 183 -33.49 9.21 -49.97
CA THR A 183 -34.92 8.93 -50.08
C THR A 183 -35.24 8.38 -51.46
N CYS A 184 -35.85 7.20 -51.55
CA CYS A 184 -36.22 6.60 -52.83
C CYS A 184 -37.52 5.80 -52.70
N LEU A 185 -38.05 5.31 -53.86
CA LEU A 185 -39.19 4.43 -53.87
C LEU A 185 -38.80 3.06 -53.27
N LYS A 186 -39.73 2.41 -52.57
CA LYS A 186 -39.46 1.12 -51.92
C LYS A 186 -39.03 0.04 -52.91
N GLU A 187 -39.59 0.09 -54.12
CA GLU A 187 -39.29 -0.89 -55.20
C GLU A 187 -37.82 -0.78 -55.64
N ASP A 188 -37.23 0.41 -55.58
CA ASP A 188 -35.88 0.71 -56.04
C ASP A 188 -34.85 0.75 -54.92
N ALA A 189 -35.27 0.67 -53.67
CA ALA A 189 -34.40 0.88 -52.48
C ALA A 189 -33.17 -0.05 -52.47
N GLY A 190 -33.34 -1.32 -52.85
CA GLY A 190 -32.23 -2.29 -52.92
C GLY A 190 -31.22 -1.92 -54.02
N LYS A 191 -31.70 -1.51 -55.21
CA LYS A 191 -30.81 -1.12 -56.32
C LYS A 191 -30.02 0.17 -55.99
N VAL A 192 -30.69 1.14 -55.40
CA VAL A 192 -30.06 2.39 -54.94
C VAL A 192 -29.01 2.14 -53.88
N GLU A 193 -29.34 1.32 -52.88
CA GLU A 193 -28.39 0.98 -51.82
C GLU A 193 -27.16 0.21 -52.36
N ASP A 194 -27.35 -0.75 -53.24
CA ASP A 194 -26.25 -1.52 -53.85
C ASP A 194 -25.36 -0.64 -54.72
N ALA A 195 -25.94 0.30 -55.47
CA ALA A 195 -25.21 1.29 -56.25
C ALA A 195 -24.33 2.17 -55.33
N LEU A 196 -24.88 2.69 -54.26
CA LEU A 196 -24.17 3.53 -53.29
C LEU A 196 -23.09 2.74 -52.53
N ARG A 197 -23.36 1.50 -52.13
CA ARG A 197 -22.36 0.62 -51.48
C ARG A 197 -21.12 0.40 -52.34
N SER A 198 -21.29 0.32 -53.65
CA SER A 198 -20.16 0.17 -54.56
C SER A 198 -19.19 1.38 -54.55
N ALA A 199 -19.66 2.53 -54.10
CA ALA A 199 -18.86 3.75 -53.91
C ALA A 199 -18.48 4.03 -52.44
N GLY A 200 -18.66 3.03 -51.56
CA GLY A 200 -18.26 3.13 -50.17
C GLY A 200 -19.34 3.65 -49.19
N PHE A 201 -20.60 3.59 -49.60
CA PHE A 201 -21.70 3.91 -48.68
C PHE A 201 -21.79 2.88 -47.57
N ALA A 202 -21.87 3.37 -46.35
CA ALA A 202 -22.07 2.57 -45.16
C ALA A 202 -23.24 3.11 -44.34
N ARG A 203 -24.05 2.20 -43.79
CA ARG A 203 -25.09 2.61 -42.84
C ARG A 203 -24.49 3.02 -41.53
N PRO A 204 -25.11 3.94 -40.73
CA PRO A 204 -24.67 4.27 -39.38
C PRO A 204 -24.64 3.03 -38.51
N SER A 205 -23.64 2.89 -37.67
CA SER A 205 -23.50 1.74 -36.73
C SER A 205 -24.60 1.71 -35.67
N GLN A 206 -25.21 2.84 -35.40
CA GLN A 206 -26.31 3.00 -34.44
C GLN A 206 -27.51 3.65 -35.12
N MET A 207 -28.67 3.06 -34.96
CA MET A 207 -29.94 3.57 -35.48
C MET A 207 -30.80 4.03 -34.31
N TRP A 208 -31.15 5.30 -34.27
CA TRP A 208 -31.94 5.91 -33.22
C TRP A 208 -33.40 6.08 -33.65
N GLU A 209 -34.33 5.88 -32.70
CA GLU A 209 -35.77 6.00 -32.96
C GLU A 209 -36.29 7.43 -32.90
N ARG A 210 -35.55 8.29 -32.19
CA ARG A 210 -35.88 9.71 -32.06
C ARG A 210 -35.09 10.55 -33.04
N THR A 211 -35.47 11.80 -33.23
CA THR A 211 -34.69 12.74 -34.02
C THR A 211 -33.32 12.95 -33.36
N PRO A 212 -32.24 13.21 -34.12
CA PRO A 212 -30.89 13.39 -33.55
C PRO A 212 -30.81 14.46 -32.48
N SER A 213 -31.60 15.53 -32.59
CA SER A 213 -31.66 16.60 -31.59
C SER A 213 -32.33 16.17 -30.29
N GLU A 214 -33.42 15.39 -30.36
CA GLU A 214 -34.07 14.85 -29.16
C GLU A 214 -33.23 13.78 -28.47
N GLU A 215 -32.59 12.90 -29.26
CA GLU A 215 -31.70 11.86 -28.74
C GLU A 215 -30.45 12.44 -28.09
N LYS A 216 -29.85 13.47 -28.70
CA LYS A 216 -28.72 14.18 -28.10
C LYS A 216 -29.09 14.76 -26.73
N LYS A 217 -30.26 15.41 -26.62
CA LYS A 217 -30.73 15.95 -25.34
C LYS A 217 -30.93 14.86 -24.31
N ALA A 218 -31.54 13.74 -24.68
CA ALA A 218 -31.73 12.61 -23.79
C ALA A 218 -30.40 12.00 -23.31
N LEU A 219 -29.39 11.91 -24.18
CA LEU A 219 -28.05 11.46 -23.84
C LEU A 219 -27.30 12.47 -22.96
N GLU A 220 -27.47 13.79 -23.19
CA GLU A 220 -26.91 14.83 -22.33
C GLU A 220 -27.52 14.76 -20.92
N ASP A 221 -28.84 14.55 -20.80
CA ASP A 221 -29.50 14.35 -19.50
C ASP A 221 -28.99 13.07 -18.81
N GLN A 222 -28.77 11.98 -19.56
CA GLN A 222 -28.16 10.77 -19.01
C GLN A 222 -26.71 10.98 -18.56
N ALA A 223 -25.91 11.71 -19.35
CA ALA A 223 -24.54 12.03 -18.99
C ALA A 223 -24.46 12.86 -17.70
N ALA A 224 -25.37 13.85 -17.57
CA ALA A 224 -25.48 14.63 -16.34
C ALA A 224 -25.89 13.77 -15.14
N ALA A 225 -26.84 12.84 -15.31
CA ALA A 225 -27.23 11.91 -14.25
C ALA A 225 -26.07 10.97 -13.84
N CYS A 226 -25.29 10.47 -14.81
CA CYS A 226 -24.09 9.67 -14.51
C CYS A 226 -23.04 10.49 -13.73
N ALA A 227 -22.82 11.75 -14.09
CA ALA A 227 -21.89 12.61 -13.35
C ALA A 227 -22.31 12.81 -11.89
N VAL A 228 -23.59 13.09 -11.66
CA VAL A 228 -24.15 13.21 -10.30
C VAL A 228 -23.99 11.90 -9.52
N GLN A 229 -24.29 10.74 -10.13
CA GLN A 229 -24.12 9.45 -9.49
C GLN A 229 -22.66 9.16 -9.12
N THR A 230 -21.72 9.56 -9.98
CA THR A 230 -20.28 9.41 -9.70
C THR A 230 -19.86 10.25 -8.50
N GLU A 231 -20.32 11.50 -8.42
CA GLU A 231 -20.04 12.40 -7.31
C GLU A 231 -20.68 11.89 -5.99
N GLU A 232 -21.93 11.40 -6.05
CA GLU A 232 -22.59 10.78 -4.89
C GLU A 232 -21.82 9.55 -4.35
N ILE A 233 -21.25 8.73 -5.25
CA ILE A 233 -20.43 7.58 -4.85
C ILE A 233 -19.17 8.06 -4.12
N GLU A 234 -18.47 9.06 -4.65
CA GLU A 234 -17.28 9.63 -4.01
C GLU A 234 -17.63 10.24 -2.64
N GLU A 235 -18.73 11.00 -2.54
CA GLU A 235 -19.14 11.59 -1.28
C GLU A 235 -19.50 10.53 -0.23
N LYS A 236 -20.16 9.44 -0.62
CA LYS A 236 -20.46 8.31 0.27
C LYS A 236 -19.17 7.66 0.78
N ILE A 237 -18.19 7.41 -0.10
CA ILE A 237 -16.89 6.87 0.32
C ILE A 237 -16.19 7.84 1.29
N ARG A 238 -16.16 9.13 1.01
CA ARG A 238 -15.58 10.15 1.91
C ARG A 238 -16.30 10.22 3.25
N ALA A 239 -17.62 10.08 3.27
CA ALA A 239 -18.41 10.05 4.51
C ALA A 239 -18.07 8.84 5.40
N LEU A 240 -17.78 7.68 4.79
CA LEU A 240 -17.39 6.46 5.48
C LEU A 240 -15.94 6.51 6.02
N ALA A 241 -15.14 7.49 5.61
CA ALA A 241 -13.78 7.69 6.15
C ALA A 241 -13.77 7.94 7.68
N LYS A 242 -14.87 8.34 8.27
CA LYS A 242 -15.04 8.49 9.73
C LYS A 242 -14.86 7.15 10.48
N GLU A 243 -15.17 6.02 9.84
CA GLU A 243 -15.03 4.68 10.41
C GLU A 243 -13.62 4.08 10.21
N ARG A 244 -12.69 4.82 9.60
CA ARG A 244 -11.33 4.36 9.27
C ARG A 244 -10.57 3.79 10.47
N LEU A 245 -10.59 4.46 11.62
CA LEU A 245 -9.92 3.98 12.82
C LEU A 245 -10.52 2.66 13.30
N GLU A 246 -11.86 2.55 13.30
CA GLU A 246 -12.56 1.33 13.69
C GLU A 246 -12.25 0.18 12.72
N LEU A 247 -12.12 0.47 11.42
CA LEU A 247 -11.71 -0.52 10.40
C LEU A 247 -10.28 -1.01 10.62
N LYS A 248 -9.32 -0.11 10.95
CA LYS A 248 -7.94 -0.48 11.31
C LYS A 248 -7.92 -1.44 12.51
N ILE A 249 -8.71 -1.14 13.55
CA ILE A 249 -8.83 -1.98 14.75
C ILE A 249 -9.42 -3.37 14.40
N VAL A 250 -10.43 -3.41 13.54
CA VAL A 250 -11.05 -4.67 13.12
C VAL A 250 -10.12 -5.51 12.26
N ALA A 251 -9.35 -4.90 11.37
CA ALA A 251 -8.32 -5.59 10.60
C ALA A 251 -7.29 -6.27 11.52
N ASP A 252 -6.76 -5.53 12.50
CA ASP A 252 -5.81 -6.07 13.47
C ASP A 252 -6.44 -7.15 14.36
N TYR A 253 -7.69 -6.98 14.78
CA TYR A 253 -8.41 -8.02 15.52
C TYR A 253 -8.48 -9.33 14.74
N TYR A 254 -8.77 -9.28 13.44
CA TYR A 254 -8.84 -10.48 12.62
C TYR A 254 -7.47 -11.08 12.33
N ARG A 255 -6.41 -10.27 12.17
CA ARG A 255 -5.02 -10.76 12.06
C ARG A 255 -4.60 -11.51 13.31
N VAL A 256 -4.79 -10.92 14.49
CA VAL A 256 -4.49 -11.58 15.78
C VAL A 256 -5.27 -12.89 15.93
N ARG A 257 -6.50 -12.95 15.42
CA ARG A 257 -7.27 -14.20 15.41
C ARG A 257 -6.72 -15.21 14.43
N ALA A 258 -6.31 -14.80 13.22
CA ALA A 258 -5.69 -15.67 12.24
C ALA A 258 -4.39 -16.28 12.78
N ASP A 259 -3.53 -15.47 13.39
CA ASP A 259 -2.28 -15.90 14.02
C ASP A 259 -2.54 -16.91 15.14
N LYS A 260 -3.55 -16.63 15.99
CA LYS A 260 -3.96 -17.57 17.03
C LYS A 260 -4.36 -18.92 16.46
N TYR A 261 -5.15 -18.95 15.38
CA TYR A 261 -5.58 -20.21 14.77
C TYR A 261 -4.47 -20.87 13.97
N ALA A 262 -3.48 -20.12 13.50
CA ALA A 262 -2.25 -20.69 12.93
C ALA A 262 -1.51 -21.52 14.00
N VAL A 263 -1.25 -20.90 15.16
CA VAL A 263 -0.60 -21.62 16.29
C VAL A 263 -1.44 -22.80 16.77
N LEU A 264 -2.76 -22.63 16.94
CA LEU A 264 -3.63 -23.72 17.38
C LEU A 264 -3.64 -24.92 16.43
N GLY A 265 -3.45 -24.71 15.13
CA GLY A 265 -3.35 -25.78 14.13
C GLY A 265 -2.08 -26.61 14.26
N GLU A 266 -1.02 -26.03 14.82
CA GLU A 266 0.27 -26.70 15.01
C GLU A 266 0.36 -27.47 16.34
N LEU A 267 -0.50 -27.13 17.32
CA LEU A 267 -0.46 -27.75 18.65
C LEU A 267 -1.01 -29.19 18.62
N PRO A 268 -0.34 -30.14 19.32
CA PRO A 268 -0.85 -31.48 19.54
C PRO A 268 -2.13 -31.43 20.40
N GLN A 269 -3.19 -32.07 19.91
CA GLN A 269 -4.50 -32.09 20.57
C GLN A 269 -5.06 -33.50 20.64
N SER A 270 -5.73 -33.79 21.75
CA SER A 270 -6.61 -34.94 21.89
C SER A 270 -8.08 -34.48 21.82
N LYS A 271 -9.03 -35.39 22.02
CA LYS A 271 -10.45 -35.02 22.06
C LYS A 271 -10.83 -34.04 23.18
N ARG A 272 -10.03 -33.95 24.24
CA ARG A 272 -10.36 -33.16 25.46
C ARG A 272 -9.24 -32.29 25.95
N THR A 273 -8.01 -32.51 25.52
CA THR A 273 -6.81 -31.82 25.99
C THR A 273 -5.97 -31.34 24.81
N PHE A 274 -5.18 -30.34 25.03
CA PHE A 274 -4.13 -29.87 24.10
C PHE A 274 -2.84 -29.65 24.89
N VAL A 275 -1.72 -29.77 24.24
CA VAL A 275 -0.39 -29.55 24.80
C VAL A 275 0.22 -28.32 24.13
N ILE A 276 0.79 -27.42 24.94
CA ILE A 276 1.61 -26.32 24.48
C ILE A 276 3.00 -26.51 25.02
N SER A 277 3.98 -26.72 24.16
CA SER A 277 5.40 -26.66 24.50
C SER A 277 6.01 -25.36 24.06
N GLY A 278 7.02 -24.91 24.76
CA GLY A 278 7.70 -23.67 24.39
C GLY A 278 8.73 -23.25 25.42
N TYR A 279 9.46 -22.21 25.07
CA TYR A 279 10.55 -21.69 25.88
C TYR A 279 10.09 -20.42 26.65
N ILE A 280 10.50 -20.34 27.91
CA ILE A 280 10.20 -19.20 28.77
C ILE A 280 11.45 -18.79 29.55
N PRO A 281 11.69 -17.48 29.76
CA PRO A 281 12.77 -17.03 30.64
C PRO A 281 12.59 -17.56 32.07
N LYS A 282 13.66 -18.09 32.67
CA LYS A 282 13.64 -18.66 34.03
C LYS A 282 13.09 -17.68 35.09
N CYS A 283 13.29 -16.38 34.90
CA CYS A 283 12.79 -15.33 35.81
C CYS A 283 11.26 -15.18 35.77
N GLU A 284 10.60 -15.47 34.63
CA GLU A 284 9.16 -15.35 34.45
C GLU A 284 8.39 -16.64 34.74
N SER A 285 9.09 -17.76 34.78
CA SER A 285 8.54 -19.10 34.95
C SER A 285 7.63 -19.22 36.19
N PRO A 286 8.02 -18.80 37.43
CA PRO A 286 7.16 -18.95 38.60
C PRO A 286 5.87 -18.12 38.53
N TYR A 287 5.94 -16.96 37.85
CA TYR A 287 4.78 -16.10 37.66
C TYR A 287 3.76 -16.74 36.71
N VAL A 288 4.24 -17.29 35.59
CA VAL A 288 3.38 -17.92 34.58
C VAL A 288 2.76 -19.20 35.11
N GLU A 289 3.52 -20.03 35.82
CA GLU A 289 3.02 -21.22 36.47
C GLU A 289 1.86 -20.93 37.42
N LYS A 290 2.05 -19.94 38.30
CA LYS A 290 1.03 -19.49 39.24
C LYS A 290 -0.20 -18.90 38.55
N ASP A 291 -0.03 -18.02 37.56
CA ASP A 291 -1.13 -17.38 36.83
C ASP A 291 -1.97 -18.41 36.02
N LEU A 292 -1.34 -19.46 35.52
CA LEU A 292 -2.03 -20.52 34.77
C LEU A 292 -2.76 -21.48 35.67
N THR A 293 -2.10 -21.99 36.72
CA THR A 293 -2.69 -22.99 37.65
C THR A 293 -3.81 -22.38 38.49
N GLU A 294 -3.74 -21.09 38.86
CA GLU A 294 -4.83 -20.44 39.60
C GLU A 294 -6.05 -20.13 38.74
N LYS A 295 -5.89 -19.90 37.42
CA LYS A 295 -6.98 -19.42 36.58
C LYS A 295 -7.56 -20.44 35.63
N TYR A 296 -6.83 -21.52 35.37
CA TYR A 296 -7.19 -22.51 34.37
C TYR A 296 -7.01 -23.93 34.94
N ASP A 297 -7.82 -24.86 34.50
CA ASP A 297 -7.65 -26.29 34.78
C ASP A 297 -6.60 -26.85 33.83
N CYS A 298 -5.33 -26.67 34.21
CA CYS A 298 -4.16 -27.12 33.45
C CYS A 298 -3.02 -27.58 34.37
N THR A 299 -2.21 -28.47 33.87
CA THR A 299 -0.95 -28.88 34.50
C THR A 299 0.18 -28.17 33.78
N VAL A 300 1.08 -27.56 34.53
CA VAL A 300 2.29 -26.93 34.02
C VAL A 300 3.47 -27.73 34.46
N ASP A 301 4.29 -28.15 33.52
CA ASP A 301 5.55 -28.85 33.77
C ASP A 301 6.69 -27.92 33.28
N ILE A 302 7.70 -27.76 34.12
CA ILE A 302 8.82 -26.83 33.85
C ILE A 302 10.11 -27.65 33.98
N GLU A 303 10.79 -27.78 32.86
CA GLU A 303 12.08 -28.46 32.77
C GLU A 303 13.19 -27.43 32.49
N GLU A 304 14.36 -27.66 33.08
CA GLU A 304 15.55 -26.91 32.73
C GLU A 304 16.13 -27.48 31.44
N LEU A 305 16.48 -26.59 30.50
CA LEU A 305 17.04 -26.99 29.21
C LEU A 305 18.35 -27.75 29.38
N GLY A 306 18.50 -28.86 28.67
CA GLY A 306 19.75 -29.59 28.54
C GLY A 306 20.87 -28.74 27.89
N ASP A 307 22.12 -29.14 28.11
CA ASP A 307 23.26 -28.34 27.59
C ASP A 307 23.37 -28.37 26.07
N GLU A 308 22.84 -29.41 25.42
CA GLU A 308 22.87 -29.58 23.97
C GLU A 308 21.61 -29.01 23.25
N GLU A 309 20.61 -28.55 24.01
CA GLU A 309 19.37 -28.02 23.41
C GLU A 309 19.56 -26.60 22.95
N GLU A 310 19.29 -26.37 21.66
CA GLU A 310 19.22 -25.03 21.09
C GLU A 310 17.92 -24.34 21.52
N ALA A 311 18.05 -23.29 22.29
CA ALA A 311 16.92 -22.50 22.76
C ALA A 311 17.02 -21.05 22.29
N PRO A 312 15.88 -20.36 22.10
CA PRO A 312 15.89 -18.94 21.85
C PRO A 312 16.57 -18.17 22.99
N VAL A 313 17.35 -17.17 22.64
CA VAL A 313 18.14 -16.38 23.60
C VAL A 313 17.56 -14.99 23.72
N ILE A 314 17.38 -14.52 24.96
CA ILE A 314 17.01 -13.13 25.26
C ILE A 314 18.23 -12.44 25.86
N LEU A 315 18.70 -11.39 25.20
CA LEU A 315 19.80 -10.56 25.68
C LEU A 315 19.35 -9.68 26.84
N LYS A 316 20.15 -9.63 27.90
CA LYS A 316 19.96 -8.74 29.05
C LYS A 316 21.13 -7.79 29.15
N ASN A 317 21.01 -6.64 28.51
CA ASN A 317 22.06 -5.64 28.43
C ASN A 317 21.78 -4.40 29.28
N ASN A 318 22.86 -3.65 29.61
CA ASN A 318 22.73 -2.37 30.26
C ASN A 318 22.10 -1.32 29.31
N PRO A 319 21.61 -0.15 29.82
CA PRO A 319 20.92 0.85 28.98
C PRO A 319 21.74 1.46 27.84
N PHE A 320 23.07 1.35 27.89
CA PHE A 320 23.97 1.78 26.84
C PHE A 320 24.07 0.68 25.74
N SER A 321 24.47 -0.51 26.19
CA SER A 321 24.73 -1.64 25.29
C SER A 321 23.47 -2.17 24.57
N MET A 322 22.29 -2.08 25.21
CA MET A 322 21.02 -2.50 24.60
C MET A 322 20.71 -1.77 23.27
N ASN A 323 21.34 -0.63 23.00
CA ASN A 323 21.14 0.09 21.74
C ASN A 323 21.92 -0.55 20.58
N MET A 324 22.90 -1.41 20.90
CA MET A 324 23.72 -2.15 19.94
C MET A 324 23.12 -3.55 19.61
N GLU A 325 22.16 -4.03 20.40
CA GLU A 325 21.56 -5.35 20.21
C GLU A 325 21.07 -5.59 18.77
N GLY A 326 20.45 -4.59 18.12
CA GLY A 326 20.01 -4.72 16.72
C GLY A 326 21.16 -4.93 15.71
N VAL A 327 22.36 -4.45 16.02
CA VAL A 327 23.55 -4.71 15.20
C VAL A 327 24.05 -6.13 15.45
N VAL A 328 24.12 -6.57 16.71
CA VAL A 328 24.51 -7.94 17.05
C VAL A 328 23.53 -8.94 16.46
N GLU A 329 22.24 -8.69 16.57
CA GLU A 329 21.18 -9.51 15.99
C GLU A 329 21.31 -9.68 14.47
N SER A 330 21.79 -8.65 13.77
CA SER A 330 22.05 -8.73 12.33
C SER A 330 23.19 -9.67 11.93
N TYR A 331 24.12 -9.92 12.86
CA TYR A 331 25.23 -10.89 12.67
C TYR A 331 24.87 -12.30 13.19
N GLY A 332 23.92 -12.41 14.12
CA GLY A 332 23.50 -13.61 14.80
C GLY A 332 23.59 -13.45 16.33
N LEU A 333 22.57 -13.97 17.02
CA LEU A 333 22.58 -14.00 18.49
C LEU A 333 23.54 -15.07 19.01
N PRO A 334 24.21 -14.85 20.17
CA PRO A 334 25.04 -15.85 20.79
C PRO A 334 24.20 -17.06 21.21
N HIS A 335 24.76 -18.26 21.11
CA HIS A 335 24.09 -19.48 21.60
C HIS A 335 24.07 -19.55 23.13
N LYS A 336 23.27 -20.48 23.66
CA LYS A 336 23.19 -20.73 25.09
C LYS A 336 24.59 -21.04 25.65
N GLY A 337 25.00 -20.31 26.69
CA GLY A 337 26.30 -20.47 27.34
C GLY A 337 27.46 -19.70 26.70
N GLU A 338 27.26 -19.06 25.55
CA GLU A 338 28.25 -18.17 24.96
C GLU A 338 28.25 -16.79 25.63
N ILE A 339 29.39 -16.11 25.53
CA ILE A 339 29.55 -14.75 26.08
C ILE A 339 28.85 -13.76 25.16
N ASP A 340 27.99 -12.93 25.72
CA ASP A 340 27.36 -11.84 24.96
C ASP A 340 28.39 -10.75 24.60
N PRO A 341 28.72 -10.56 23.32
CA PRO A 341 29.70 -9.57 22.89
C PRO A 341 29.15 -8.15 22.92
N THR A 342 27.84 -7.96 23.11
CA THR A 342 27.15 -6.67 22.93
C THR A 342 27.78 -5.55 23.75
N THR A 343 28.16 -5.80 25.01
CA THR A 343 28.69 -4.77 25.87
C THR A 343 30.07 -4.29 25.42
N ILE A 344 30.96 -5.22 25.07
CA ILE A 344 32.32 -4.88 24.62
C ILE A 344 32.25 -4.22 23.23
N MET A 345 31.47 -4.82 22.34
CA MET A 345 31.26 -4.34 20.97
C MET A 345 30.66 -2.93 20.96
N SER A 346 29.71 -2.62 21.83
CA SER A 346 29.08 -1.28 21.89
C SER A 346 30.09 -0.18 22.25
N PHE A 347 31.01 -0.46 23.17
CA PHE A 347 32.06 0.50 23.54
C PHE A 347 32.99 0.78 22.34
N PHE A 348 33.55 -0.28 21.74
CA PHE A 348 34.48 -0.11 20.64
C PHE A 348 33.79 0.46 19.38
N TYR A 349 32.55 0.08 19.13
CA TYR A 349 31.77 0.62 18.00
C TYR A 349 31.61 2.14 18.10
N VAL A 350 31.14 2.63 19.23
CA VAL A 350 30.96 4.07 19.47
C VAL A 350 32.28 4.81 19.45
N PHE A 351 33.33 4.23 20.03
CA PHE A 351 34.67 4.78 20.09
C PHE A 351 35.28 4.93 18.69
N PHE A 352 35.30 3.85 17.93
CA PHE A 352 35.87 3.87 16.56
C PHE A 352 35.03 4.69 15.59
N PHE A 353 33.72 4.66 15.70
CA PHE A 353 32.85 5.51 14.88
C PHE A 353 33.21 6.98 15.05
N GLY A 354 33.37 7.43 16.30
CA GLY A 354 33.75 8.79 16.57
C GLY A 354 35.16 9.14 16.08
N MET A 355 36.11 8.25 16.28
CA MET A 355 37.49 8.45 15.84
C MET A 355 37.64 8.48 14.31
N MET A 356 36.86 7.63 13.58
CA MET A 356 36.89 7.58 12.13
C MET A 356 36.23 8.81 11.49
N LEU A 357 35.10 9.28 12.03
CA LEU A 357 34.42 10.45 11.49
C LEU A 357 35.09 11.77 11.93
N SER A 358 35.56 11.85 13.17
CA SER A 358 36.41 12.87 13.79
C SER A 358 36.14 14.33 13.40
N ASP A 359 34.87 14.70 13.27
CA ASP A 359 34.43 16.08 12.97
C ASP A 359 33.43 16.55 14.04
N ALA A 360 33.83 17.59 14.79
CA ALA A 360 33.02 18.08 15.91
C ALA A 360 31.68 18.68 15.47
N ALA A 361 31.62 19.32 14.33
CA ALA A 361 30.40 19.96 13.87
C ALA A 361 29.38 18.93 13.40
N TYR A 362 29.80 17.93 12.62
CA TYR A 362 28.92 16.81 12.24
C TYR A 362 28.49 16.02 13.47
N GLY A 363 29.40 15.74 14.40
CA GLY A 363 29.10 15.05 15.64
C GLY A 363 28.05 15.79 16.47
N ALA A 364 28.17 17.11 16.62
CA ALA A 364 27.19 17.93 17.29
C ALA A 364 25.80 17.90 16.63
N ILE A 365 25.76 17.99 15.31
CA ILE A 365 24.49 17.93 14.55
C ILE A 365 23.82 16.56 14.73
N VAL A 366 24.56 15.47 14.54
CA VAL A 366 24.01 14.11 14.69
C VAL A 366 23.50 13.90 16.11
N ALA A 367 24.27 14.26 17.13
CA ALA A 367 23.85 14.14 18.53
C ALA A 367 22.61 15.00 18.82
N ALA A 368 22.58 16.26 18.35
CA ALA A 368 21.44 17.14 18.57
C ALA A 368 20.17 16.61 17.88
N VAL A 369 20.26 16.23 16.61
CA VAL A 369 19.12 15.70 15.85
C VAL A 369 18.60 14.42 16.48
N CYS A 370 19.46 13.43 16.72
CA CYS A 370 19.05 12.16 17.33
C CYS A 370 18.49 12.36 18.73
N GLY A 371 19.10 13.22 19.55
CA GLY A 371 18.63 13.56 20.90
C GLY A 371 17.23 14.21 20.88
N VAL A 372 17.03 15.20 20.00
CA VAL A 372 15.72 15.85 19.82
C VAL A 372 14.67 14.85 19.35
N LEU A 373 14.98 14.01 18.37
CA LEU A 373 14.05 13.01 17.86
C LEU A 373 13.64 11.99 18.93
N VAL A 374 14.58 11.47 19.70
CA VAL A 374 14.30 10.53 20.81
C VAL A 374 13.44 11.18 21.89
N HIS A 375 13.69 12.45 22.19
CA HIS A 375 12.91 13.20 23.20
C HIS A 375 11.52 13.56 22.68
N ARG A 376 11.40 14.01 21.43
CA ARG A 376 10.13 14.48 20.84
C ARG A 376 9.17 13.35 20.51
N PHE A 377 9.70 12.17 20.16
CA PHE A 377 8.91 11.00 19.73
C PHE A 377 9.13 9.79 20.67
N PRO A 378 8.65 9.85 21.93
CA PRO A 378 8.88 8.77 22.90
C PRO A 378 8.19 7.44 22.52
N ARG A 379 7.17 7.49 21.64
CA ARG A 379 6.34 6.34 21.20
C ARG A 379 6.85 5.64 19.96
N MET A 380 8.00 6.06 19.42
CA MET A 380 8.58 5.38 18.24
C MET A 380 8.83 3.90 18.51
N SER A 381 8.96 3.11 17.45
CA SER A 381 9.24 1.67 17.56
C SER A 381 10.52 1.41 18.35
N SER A 382 10.56 0.30 19.10
CA SER A 382 11.70 -0.07 19.96
C SER A 382 13.03 -0.11 19.17
N GLY A 383 13.03 -0.72 17.97
CA GLY A 383 14.20 -0.78 17.10
C GLY A 383 14.70 0.60 16.67
N MET A 384 13.80 1.46 16.20
CA MET A 384 14.15 2.84 15.80
C MET A 384 14.71 3.64 16.98
N LYS A 385 14.13 3.49 18.16
CA LYS A 385 14.60 4.17 19.38
C LYS A 385 16.00 3.72 19.79
N LYS A 386 16.29 2.40 19.70
CA LYS A 386 17.63 1.85 19.94
C LYS A 386 18.63 2.42 18.93
N SER A 387 18.29 2.40 17.63
CA SER A 387 19.17 2.94 16.57
C SER A 387 19.47 4.44 16.75
N LEU A 388 18.45 5.27 16.99
CA LEU A 388 18.65 6.70 17.21
C LEU A 388 19.48 7.00 18.46
N LYS A 389 19.31 6.22 19.53
CA LYS A 389 20.17 6.33 20.72
C LYS A 389 21.61 5.91 20.44
N LEU A 390 21.82 4.87 19.63
CA LEU A 390 23.15 4.47 19.20
C LEU A 390 23.83 5.60 18.43
N PHE A 391 23.15 6.18 17.44
CA PHE A 391 23.69 7.33 16.69
C PHE A 391 23.88 8.58 17.55
N PHE A 392 23.05 8.78 18.58
CA PHE A 392 23.28 9.83 19.56
C PHE A 392 24.63 9.65 20.27
N TYR A 393 24.94 8.45 20.76
CA TYR A 393 26.23 8.14 21.38
C TYR A 393 27.39 8.24 20.40
N CYS A 394 27.21 7.76 19.18
CA CYS A 394 28.18 7.92 18.09
C CYS A 394 28.45 9.40 17.77
N GLY A 395 27.39 10.22 17.73
CA GLY A 395 27.53 11.67 17.54
C GLY A 395 28.29 12.36 18.68
N LEU A 396 28.05 11.98 19.93
CA LEU A 396 28.83 12.47 21.07
C LEU A 396 30.31 12.06 21.01
N SER A 397 30.58 10.80 20.62
CA SER A 397 31.95 10.33 20.41
C SER A 397 32.63 11.11 19.29
N THR A 398 31.94 11.31 18.16
CA THR A 398 32.44 12.10 17.03
C THR A 398 32.74 13.56 17.43
N LEU A 399 31.88 14.16 18.22
CA LEU A 399 32.09 15.51 18.77
C LEU A 399 33.38 15.59 19.59
N VAL A 400 33.59 14.63 20.51
CA VAL A 400 34.80 14.57 21.34
C VAL A 400 36.05 14.39 20.49
N TRP A 401 36.04 13.41 19.57
CA TRP A 401 37.19 13.18 18.71
C TRP A 401 37.44 14.33 17.74
N GLY A 402 36.38 14.97 17.22
CA GLY A 402 36.49 16.17 16.38
C GLY A 402 37.15 17.35 17.08
N ILE A 403 36.83 17.57 18.36
CA ILE A 403 37.48 18.60 19.19
C ILE A 403 38.96 18.24 19.42
N LEU A 404 39.27 16.97 19.71
CA LEU A 404 40.65 16.50 19.90
C LEU A 404 41.49 16.68 18.65
N PHE A 405 40.95 16.38 17.48
CA PHE A 405 41.65 16.44 16.19
C PHE A 405 41.48 17.78 15.45
N GLY A 406 40.63 18.69 15.95
CA GLY A 406 40.42 20.01 15.37
C GLY A 406 39.61 20.01 14.07
N GLY A 407 38.78 19.00 13.83
CA GLY A 407 37.90 18.91 12.67
C GLY A 407 36.57 19.63 12.89
N TYR A 408 36.28 20.64 12.07
CA TYR A 408 35.02 21.41 12.10
C TYR A 408 34.53 21.62 10.68
N PHE A 409 33.66 20.74 10.16
CA PHE A 409 33.29 20.67 8.73
C PHE A 409 34.50 20.57 7.79
N GLY A 410 35.49 19.77 8.16
CA GLY A 410 36.78 19.78 7.51
C GLY A 410 37.47 21.14 7.70
N ASN A 411 37.85 21.81 6.58
CA ASN A 411 38.53 23.13 6.60
C ASN A 411 37.59 24.28 6.23
N ILE A 412 36.26 24.10 6.30
CA ILE A 412 35.31 25.15 5.89
C ILE A 412 35.44 26.39 6.76
N VAL A 413 35.65 26.24 8.03
CA VAL A 413 35.82 27.38 8.96
C VAL A 413 36.99 28.27 8.56
N ASP A 414 38.13 27.68 8.23
CA ASP A 414 39.32 28.40 7.77
C ASP A 414 39.06 29.12 6.45
N ILE A 415 38.52 28.44 5.48
CA ILE A 415 38.25 28.96 4.13
C ILE A 415 37.21 30.09 4.16
N VAL A 416 36.13 29.91 4.90
CA VAL A 416 35.06 30.93 5.00
C VAL A 416 35.56 32.17 5.75
N SER A 417 36.29 31.98 6.88
CA SER A 417 36.84 33.11 7.64
C SER A 417 37.86 33.90 6.82
N GLU A 418 38.74 33.27 6.08
CA GLU A 418 39.71 33.91 5.20
C GLU A 418 39.00 34.68 4.05
N LYS A 419 38.03 34.07 3.37
CA LYS A 419 37.37 34.70 2.22
C LYS A 419 36.38 35.81 2.59
N PHE A 420 35.65 35.67 3.70
CA PHE A 420 34.60 36.64 4.09
C PHE A 420 35.08 37.70 5.07
N PHE A 421 36.01 37.34 5.94
CA PHE A 421 36.51 38.25 7.02
C PHE A 421 37.97 38.67 6.83
N GLY A 422 38.67 38.12 5.84
CA GLY A 422 40.07 38.49 5.54
C GLY A 422 41.09 38.01 6.58
N THR A 423 40.68 37.24 7.57
CA THR A 423 41.53 36.67 8.60
C THR A 423 41.20 35.18 8.77
N ALA A 424 42.19 34.31 8.57
CA ALA A 424 42.00 32.89 8.81
C ALA A 424 41.83 32.62 10.32
N VAL A 425 40.69 32.15 10.74
CA VAL A 425 40.39 31.70 12.09
C VAL A 425 40.61 30.19 12.15
N THR A 426 41.83 29.77 12.50
CA THR A 426 42.13 28.35 12.71
C THR A 426 41.77 27.94 14.13
N VAL A 427 40.93 26.92 14.30
CA VAL A 427 40.65 26.32 15.61
C VAL A 427 41.76 25.30 15.89
N PRO A 428 42.62 25.51 16.92
CA PRO A 428 43.72 24.60 17.20
C PRO A 428 43.19 23.22 17.64
N ALA A 429 43.77 22.13 17.09
CA ALA A 429 43.53 20.80 17.60
C ALA A 429 44.07 20.69 19.05
N LEU A 430 43.30 20.03 19.93
CA LEU A 430 43.74 19.79 21.31
C LEU A 430 44.81 18.72 21.40
N TRP A 431 44.93 17.86 20.42
CA TRP A 431 45.91 16.78 20.42
C TRP A 431 46.78 16.84 19.16
N PHE A 432 46.42 16.24 18.04
CA PHE A 432 47.14 16.34 16.80
C PHE A 432 46.14 16.35 15.61
N ILE A 433 46.61 16.85 14.48
CA ILE A 433 45.81 16.88 13.24
C ILE A 433 46.13 15.63 12.44
N PRO A 434 45.16 14.70 12.22
CA PRO A 434 45.38 13.43 11.51
C PRO A 434 45.86 13.61 10.08
N LEU A 435 45.45 14.67 9.41
CA LEU A 435 45.90 15.02 8.04
C LEU A 435 47.37 15.33 7.97
N ASN A 436 47.96 15.91 9.04
CA ASN A 436 49.39 16.25 9.06
C ASN A 436 50.25 15.06 9.53
N ASP A 437 49.69 14.24 10.43
CA ASP A 437 50.39 13.10 11.04
C ASP A 437 49.63 11.77 10.91
N PRO A 438 49.37 11.24 9.69
CA PRO A 438 48.56 10.04 9.50
C PRO A 438 49.18 8.78 10.14
N MET A 439 50.50 8.73 10.28
CA MET A 439 51.20 7.63 10.95
C MET A 439 50.87 7.52 12.44
N LYS A 440 50.66 8.66 13.13
CA LYS A 440 50.27 8.64 14.54
C LYS A 440 48.88 8.06 14.69
N LEU A 441 47.94 8.43 13.82
CA LEU A 441 46.58 7.88 13.84
C LEU A 441 46.57 6.39 13.60
N LEU A 442 47.39 5.92 12.61
CA LEU A 442 47.51 4.51 12.28
C LEU A 442 48.04 3.68 13.45
N VAL A 443 49.16 4.13 14.07
CA VAL A 443 49.73 3.46 15.26
C VAL A 443 48.73 3.43 16.42
N PHE A 444 48.04 4.53 16.64
CA PHE A 444 47.02 4.62 17.70
C PHE A 444 45.84 3.67 17.45
N SER A 445 45.34 3.61 16.19
CA SER A 445 44.28 2.67 15.81
C SER A 445 44.72 1.20 15.96
N LEU A 446 45.96 0.89 15.59
CA LEU A 446 46.53 -0.48 15.76
C LEU A 446 46.64 -0.85 17.25
N LEU A 447 47.04 0.08 18.10
CA LEU A 447 47.13 -0.17 19.54
C LEU A 447 45.76 -0.59 20.14
N PHE A 448 44.68 0.07 19.73
CA PHE A 448 43.33 -0.32 20.13
C PHE A 448 42.87 -1.64 19.51
N GLY A 449 43.38 -2.01 18.36
CA GLY A 449 43.07 -3.30 17.71
C GLY A 449 43.77 -4.49 18.39
N VAL A 450 44.80 -4.24 19.21
CA VAL A 450 45.50 -5.27 19.97
C VAL A 450 44.86 -5.49 21.36
N ILE A 451 44.17 -4.49 21.87
CA ILE A 451 43.45 -4.57 23.15
C ILE A 451 42.13 -5.30 22.97
#